data_4e9bec0c69d2d93140c3b1ca2f5c2fe2
#
_entry.id   4e9bec0c69d2d93140c3b1ca2f5c2fe2
#
_cell.length_a   1.000
_cell.length_b   1.000
_cell.length_c   1.000
_cell.angle_alpha   90.00
_cell.angle_beta   90.00
_cell.angle_gamma   90.00
#
_symmetry.space_group_name_H-M   'P 1'
#
loop_
_entity.id
_entity.type
_entity.pdbx_description
1 polymer ?
#
loop_
_entity_poly.entity_id
_entity_poly.type
_entity_poly.pdbx_seq_one_letter_code
_entity_poly.pdbx_strand_id
1 'polypeptide(L)'
;MKSLALILIIALTFFSCREEVIAPDNFVENINEPVQINERNSYILLLNARDFSMDLSVPAYFSSNRTRFNVTLIDYESGYISITVEDFNETERFRYFISEDVSYHSDVLDGYVLKTIKIKSSNFSGKIKVEFRRTL
;
A
#
# COMPACT_ATOMS: atom_id res chain seq x y z
N MET A 1 15.23 -48.19 -0.43
CA MET A 1 13.90 -47.61 -0.11
C MET A 1 13.96 -46.53 0.96
N LYS A 2 14.83 -46.59 1.97
CA LYS A 2 14.94 -45.56 3.02
C LYS A 2 15.47 -44.20 2.49
N SER A 3 16.33 -44.20 1.48
CA SER A 3 16.90 -42.95 0.89
C SER A 3 15.90 -42.18 0.02
N LEU A 4 14.94 -42.88 -0.62
CA LEU A 4 13.95 -42.22 -1.49
C LEU A 4 12.90 -41.47 -0.65
N ALA A 5 12.54 -42.00 0.51
CA ALA A 5 11.60 -41.35 1.42
C ALA A 5 12.20 -40.05 2.03
N LEU A 6 13.48 -40.02 2.28
CA LEU A 6 14.16 -38.85 2.82
C LEU A 6 14.23 -37.70 1.81
N ILE A 7 14.48 -38.01 0.53
CA ILE A 7 14.51 -37.02 -0.56
C ILE A 7 13.10 -36.41 -0.78
N LEU A 8 12.06 -37.21 -0.66
CA LEU A 8 10.67 -36.75 -0.83
C LEU A 8 10.25 -35.77 0.29
N ILE A 9 10.71 -36.02 1.53
CA ILE A 9 10.40 -35.13 2.67
C ILE A 9 11.12 -33.78 2.52
N ILE A 10 12.36 -33.77 2.03
CA ILE A 10 13.12 -32.54 1.79
C ILE A 10 12.51 -31.71 0.66
N ALA A 11 11.98 -32.35 -0.38
CA ALA A 11 11.31 -31.66 -1.50
C ALA A 11 10.01 -30.95 -1.07
N LEU A 12 9.31 -31.46 -0.07
CA LEU A 12 8.05 -30.90 0.44
C LEU A 12 8.25 -29.65 1.32
N THR A 13 9.45 -29.43 1.86
CA THR A 13 9.71 -28.27 2.72
C THR A 13 10.03 -26.98 1.97
N PHE A 14 10.26 -27.03 0.65
CA PHE A 14 10.54 -25.86 -0.17
C PHE A 14 9.30 -25.18 -0.75
N PHE A 15 8.10 -25.68 -0.49
CA PHE A 15 6.84 -25.09 -0.98
C PHE A 15 6.16 -24.13 0.02
N SER A 16 6.79 -23.84 1.16
CA SER A 16 6.22 -22.94 2.15
C SER A 16 7.03 -21.65 2.18
N CYS A 17 6.54 -20.66 1.48
CA CYS A 17 6.58 -19.20 1.67
C CYS A 17 6.46 -18.52 0.30
N ARG A 18 5.30 -18.62 -0.32
CA ARG A 18 4.86 -17.56 -1.19
C ARG A 18 4.20 -16.53 -0.29
N GLU A 19 4.88 -15.41 -0.02
CA GLU A 19 4.16 -14.19 0.26
C GLU A 19 3.17 -14.03 -0.89
N GLU A 20 1.88 -14.12 -0.59
CA GLU A 20 0.86 -13.69 -1.53
C GLU A 20 1.08 -12.20 -1.73
N VAL A 21 1.82 -11.86 -2.77
CA VAL A 21 1.77 -10.53 -3.35
C VAL A 21 0.34 -10.39 -3.83
N ILE A 22 -0.48 -9.64 -3.07
CA ILE A 22 -1.83 -9.31 -3.51
C ILE A 22 -1.64 -8.60 -4.84
N ALA A 23 -1.94 -9.31 -5.93
CA ALA A 23 -1.85 -8.75 -7.27
C ALA A 23 -2.79 -7.54 -7.35
N PRO A 24 -2.49 -6.52 -8.17
CA PRO A 24 -3.39 -5.38 -8.37
C PRO A 24 -4.81 -5.79 -8.76
N ASP A 25 -5.00 -6.96 -9.34
CA ASP A 25 -6.28 -7.52 -9.77
C ASP A 25 -7.14 -8.05 -8.61
N ASN A 26 -6.58 -8.22 -7.41
CA ASN A 26 -7.30 -8.59 -6.19
C ASN A 26 -7.78 -7.36 -5.40
N PHE A 27 -8.11 -6.29 -6.10
CA PHE A 27 -8.86 -5.21 -5.49
C PHE A 27 -10.18 -5.76 -4.95
N VAL A 28 -10.48 -5.41 -3.70
CA VAL A 28 -11.70 -5.78 -3.01
C VAL A 28 -12.90 -5.60 -3.92
N GLU A 29 -13.77 -6.60 -3.99
CA GLU A 29 -14.98 -6.57 -4.82
C GLU A 29 -15.93 -5.44 -4.41
N ASN A 30 -15.83 -4.96 -3.17
CA ASN A 30 -16.69 -3.92 -2.62
C ASN A 30 -16.30 -2.54 -3.16
N ILE A 31 -17.27 -1.90 -3.82
CA ILE A 31 -17.13 -0.53 -4.34
C ILE A 31 -17.29 0.45 -3.19
N ASN A 32 -16.43 1.47 -3.13
CA ASN A 32 -16.44 2.55 -2.15
C ASN A 32 -16.20 2.10 -0.68
N GLU A 33 -15.57 0.96 -0.50
CA GLU A 33 -15.17 0.46 0.82
C GLU A 33 -13.63 0.37 0.88
N PRO A 34 -12.94 1.35 1.48
CA PRO A 34 -11.49 1.29 1.61
C PRO A 34 -11.08 0.17 2.59
N VAL A 35 -10.19 -0.71 2.14
CA VAL A 35 -9.57 -1.73 2.98
C VAL A 35 -8.19 -1.25 3.39
N GLN A 36 -7.93 -1.25 4.69
CA GLN A 36 -6.69 -0.80 5.27
C GLN A 36 -6.02 -1.91 6.06
N ILE A 37 -4.71 -2.07 5.86
CA ILE A 37 -3.84 -2.91 6.67
C ILE A 37 -2.79 -1.96 7.28
N ASN A 38 -2.86 -1.77 8.59
CA ASN A 38 -1.98 -0.85 9.31
C ASN A 38 -1.22 -1.62 10.39
N GLU A 39 0.02 -1.96 10.07
CA GLU A 39 0.89 -2.77 10.91
C GLU A 39 2.18 -2.01 11.25
N ARG A 40 2.99 -2.58 12.13
CA ARG A 40 4.30 -2.03 12.44
C ARG A 40 5.19 -1.99 11.19
N ASN A 41 5.62 -0.79 10.81
CA ASN A 41 6.46 -0.52 9.63
C ASN A 41 5.82 -0.85 8.27
N SER A 42 4.49 -0.96 8.22
CA SER A 42 3.74 -1.20 6.98
C SER A 42 2.35 -0.57 7.05
N TYR A 43 1.97 0.08 5.97
CA TYR A 43 0.60 0.56 5.75
C TYR A 43 0.19 0.28 4.32
N ILE A 44 -0.99 -0.30 4.13
CA ILE A 44 -1.56 -0.58 2.82
C ILE A 44 -3.01 -0.08 2.80
N LEU A 45 -3.37 0.63 1.74
CA LEU A 45 -4.75 0.97 1.39
C LEU A 45 -5.09 0.35 0.04
N LEU A 46 -6.22 -0.33 -0.03
CA LEU A 46 -6.85 -0.82 -1.25
C LEU A 46 -8.22 -0.18 -1.38
N LEU A 47 -8.53 0.38 -2.53
CA LEU A 47 -9.82 1.01 -2.80
C LEU A 47 -10.25 0.77 -4.24
N ASN A 48 -11.46 0.25 -4.42
CA ASN A 48 -12.20 0.26 -5.67
C ASN A 48 -13.30 1.32 -5.54
N ALA A 49 -13.17 2.42 -6.27
CA ALA A 49 -14.02 3.60 -6.09
C ALA A 49 -14.85 3.92 -7.33
N ARG A 50 -16.06 4.40 -7.07
CA ARG A 50 -16.94 4.99 -8.08
C ARG A 50 -17.56 6.26 -7.51
N ASP A 51 -17.19 7.42 -8.05
CA ASP A 51 -17.63 8.74 -7.59
C ASP A 51 -17.49 8.91 -6.06
N PHE A 52 -16.32 8.54 -5.53
CA PHE A 52 -16.07 8.42 -4.10
C PHE A 52 -15.21 9.57 -3.56
N SER A 53 -15.69 10.19 -2.49
CA SER A 53 -14.96 11.23 -1.77
C SER A 53 -14.71 10.78 -0.33
N MET A 54 -13.46 10.90 0.12
CA MET A 54 -13.07 10.56 1.49
C MET A 54 -12.03 11.54 2.02
N ASP A 55 -11.98 11.65 3.35
CA ASP A 55 -10.93 12.34 4.09
C ASP A 55 -10.46 11.41 5.22
N LEU A 56 -9.38 10.70 4.97
CA LEU A 56 -8.84 9.69 5.85
C LEU A 56 -7.55 10.18 6.49
N SER A 57 -7.45 10.09 7.81
CA SER A 57 -6.23 10.38 8.56
C SER A 57 -5.96 9.22 9.52
N VAL A 58 -4.83 8.54 9.33
CA VAL A 58 -4.47 7.37 10.12
C VAL A 58 -3.11 7.53 10.78
N PRO A 59 -2.95 7.06 12.03
CA PRO A 59 -1.64 6.99 12.66
C PRO A 59 -0.79 5.93 11.95
N ALA A 60 0.47 6.25 11.70
CA ALA A 60 1.45 5.34 11.11
C ALA A 60 2.41 4.82 12.19
N TYR A 61 2.66 3.52 12.18
CA TYR A 61 3.47 2.84 13.20
C TYR A 61 4.87 2.50 12.67
N PHE A 62 5.57 3.52 12.16
CA PHE A 62 6.93 3.36 11.65
C PHE A 62 7.98 3.69 12.72
N SER A 63 9.06 2.91 12.72
CA SER A 63 10.21 3.11 13.59
C SER A 63 11.50 3.44 12.82
N SER A 64 11.43 3.54 11.50
CA SER A 64 12.53 3.85 10.61
C SER A 64 12.35 5.24 9.99
N ASN A 65 13.45 5.96 9.79
CA ASN A 65 13.49 7.20 9.04
C ASN A 65 13.59 7.00 7.53
N ARG A 66 13.46 5.75 7.07
CA ARG A 66 13.51 5.41 5.65
C ARG A 66 12.35 4.48 5.30
N THR A 67 11.46 4.96 4.44
CA THR A 67 10.23 4.27 4.06
C THR A 67 10.07 4.30 2.55
N ARG A 68 9.69 3.18 1.95
CA ARG A 68 9.30 3.12 0.54
C ARG A 68 7.82 3.39 0.42
N PHE A 69 7.50 4.33 -0.44
CA PHE A 69 6.15 4.62 -0.91
C PHE A 69 5.95 3.97 -2.27
N ASN A 70 4.86 3.24 -2.44
CA ASN A 70 4.44 2.68 -3.72
C ASN A 70 2.98 3.03 -3.96
N VAL A 71 2.63 3.31 -5.20
CA VAL A 71 1.24 3.50 -5.62
C VAL A 71 1.00 2.89 -6.99
N THR A 72 -0.16 2.29 -7.13
CA THR A 72 -0.70 1.79 -8.40
C THR A 72 -2.14 2.25 -8.52
N LEU A 73 -2.50 2.85 -9.63
CA LEU A 73 -3.86 3.24 -9.98
C LEU A 73 -4.17 2.70 -11.38
N ILE A 74 -5.23 1.94 -11.48
CA ILE A 74 -5.74 1.39 -12.73
C ILE A 74 -7.22 1.74 -12.90
N ASP A 75 -7.71 1.66 -14.12
CA ASP A 75 -9.11 1.96 -14.45
C ASP A 75 -9.54 3.35 -13.97
N TYR A 76 -8.64 4.34 -14.06
CA TYR A 76 -8.97 5.71 -13.71
C TYR A 76 -10.03 6.27 -14.67
N GLU A 77 -11.08 6.85 -14.10
CA GLU A 77 -12.17 7.49 -14.88
C GLU A 77 -12.30 8.97 -14.54
N SER A 78 -12.20 9.35 -13.27
CA SER A 78 -12.45 10.73 -12.83
C SER A 78 -11.93 11.05 -11.43
N GLY A 79 -11.93 12.33 -11.08
CA GLY A 79 -11.63 12.84 -9.76
C GLY A 79 -10.13 12.89 -9.44
N TYR A 80 -9.78 12.92 -8.15
CA TYR A 80 -8.39 12.88 -7.72
C TYR A 80 -8.23 12.21 -6.36
N ILE A 81 -6.99 11.80 -6.09
CA ILE A 81 -6.52 11.40 -4.77
C ILE A 81 -5.28 12.20 -4.42
N SER A 82 -5.22 12.67 -3.17
CA SER A 82 -4.04 13.29 -2.57
C SER A 82 -3.59 12.47 -1.38
N ILE A 83 -2.32 12.10 -1.36
CA ILE A 83 -1.67 11.35 -0.30
C ILE A 83 -0.64 12.27 0.35
N THR A 84 -0.76 12.46 1.66
CA THR A 84 0.13 13.34 2.44
C THR A 84 0.69 12.57 3.63
N VAL A 85 1.95 12.80 3.95
CA VAL A 85 2.63 12.22 5.11
C VAL A 85 3.16 13.31 6.01
N GLU A 86 2.90 13.16 7.32
CA GLU A 86 3.40 14.03 8.36
C GLU A 86 4.35 13.28 9.31
N ASP A 87 5.34 14.01 9.82
CA ASP A 87 6.26 13.53 10.85
C ASP A 87 5.72 13.78 12.29
N PHE A 88 6.54 13.50 13.31
CA PHE A 88 6.18 13.70 14.71
C PHE A 88 5.95 15.16 15.12
N ASN A 89 6.40 16.12 14.32
CA ASN A 89 6.17 17.55 14.53
C ASN A 89 4.93 18.05 13.78
N GLU A 90 4.11 17.13 13.22
CA GLU A 90 2.95 17.44 12.40
C GLU A 90 3.33 18.27 11.14
N THR A 91 4.59 18.15 10.72
CA THR A 91 5.08 18.79 9.52
C THR A 91 4.85 17.89 8.32
N GLU A 92 4.21 18.45 7.28
CA GLU A 92 4.08 17.75 6.00
C GLU A 92 5.47 17.56 5.39
N ARG A 93 5.82 16.30 5.15
CA ARG A 93 7.11 15.88 4.60
C ARG A 93 7.02 15.36 3.18
N PHE A 94 5.84 14.89 2.79
CA PHE A 94 5.62 14.31 1.48
C PHE A 94 4.18 14.53 1.06
N ARG A 95 4.00 14.82 -0.23
CA ARG A 95 2.68 14.88 -0.88
C ARG A 95 2.76 14.27 -2.27
N TYR A 96 1.80 13.42 -2.57
CA TYR A 96 1.62 12.84 -3.88
C TYR A 96 0.17 13.05 -4.35
N PHE A 97 0.02 13.58 -5.55
CA PHE A 97 -1.28 13.90 -6.14
C PHE A 97 -1.51 13.06 -7.39
N ILE A 98 -2.68 12.46 -7.53
CA ILE A 98 -3.02 11.54 -8.60
C ILE A 98 -4.35 11.96 -9.23
N SER A 99 -4.34 12.18 -10.54
CA SER A 99 -5.52 12.51 -11.36
C SER A 99 -5.46 11.85 -12.75
N GLU A 100 -4.74 10.74 -12.87
CA GLU A 100 -4.56 9.96 -14.09
C GLU A 100 -4.11 8.55 -13.74
N ASP A 101 -4.12 7.62 -14.71
CA ASP A 101 -3.59 6.27 -14.50
C ASP A 101 -2.12 6.30 -14.12
N VAL A 102 -1.79 5.50 -13.09
CA VAL A 102 -0.41 5.29 -12.62
C VAL A 102 -0.18 3.79 -12.54
N SER A 103 0.40 3.21 -13.59
CA SER A 103 0.66 1.77 -13.64
C SER A 103 1.54 1.29 -12.48
N TYR A 104 2.52 2.09 -12.10
CA TYR A 104 3.34 1.89 -10.91
C TYR A 104 4.22 3.13 -10.67
N HIS A 105 4.21 3.63 -9.44
CA HIS A 105 5.16 4.66 -8.98
C HIS A 105 5.76 4.24 -7.65
N SER A 106 7.06 4.42 -7.51
CA SER A 106 7.80 4.11 -6.28
C SER A 106 8.75 5.25 -5.93
N ASP A 107 8.75 5.64 -4.66
CA ASP A 107 9.63 6.65 -4.11
C ASP A 107 10.20 6.22 -2.76
N VAL A 108 11.34 6.79 -2.36
CA VAL A 108 11.96 6.55 -1.05
C VAL A 108 11.87 7.82 -0.23
N LEU A 109 11.09 7.77 0.84
CA LEU A 109 10.97 8.82 1.83
C LEU A 109 12.08 8.62 2.86
N ASP A 110 12.99 9.58 2.98
CA ASP A 110 14.19 9.47 3.81
C ASP A 110 14.35 10.70 4.72
N GLY A 111 14.99 10.48 5.88
CA GLY A 111 15.33 11.54 6.83
C GLY A 111 14.25 11.89 7.85
N TYR A 112 13.10 11.20 7.89
CA TYR A 112 12.04 11.40 8.88
C TYR A 112 11.24 10.12 9.11
N VAL A 113 10.65 10.02 10.28
CA VAL A 113 9.76 8.90 10.65
C VAL A 113 8.32 9.30 10.39
N LEU A 114 7.57 8.46 9.68
CA LEU A 114 6.16 8.67 9.41
C LEU A 114 5.34 8.56 10.69
N LYS A 115 4.54 9.58 11.01
CA LYS A 115 3.60 9.58 12.12
C LYS A 115 2.15 9.49 11.66
N THR A 116 1.80 10.22 10.61
CA THR A 116 0.43 10.29 10.12
C THR A 116 0.41 10.19 8.60
N ILE A 117 -0.50 9.38 8.09
CA ILE A 117 -0.80 9.27 6.66
C ILE A 117 -2.20 9.84 6.46
N LYS A 118 -2.32 10.82 5.56
CA LYS A 118 -3.59 11.45 5.17
C LYS A 118 -3.88 11.14 3.72
N ILE A 119 -5.08 10.65 3.44
CA ILE A 119 -5.52 10.32 2.09
C ILE A 119 -6.87 10.98 1.85
N LYS A 120 -6.91 11.89 0.89
CA LYS A 120 -8.12 12.59 0.48
C LYS A 120 -8.47 12.24 -0.94
N SER A 121 -9.74 11.97 -1.20
CA SER A 121 -10.25 11.85 -2.57
C SER A 121 -11.44 12.78 -2.78
N SER A 122 -11.65 13.17 -4.03
CA SER A 122 -12.82 13.93 -4.45
C SER A 122 -13.35 13.40 -5.78
N ASN A 123 -14.60 12.93 -5.77
CA ASN A 123 -15.31 12.36 -6.92
C ASN A 123 -14.47 11.34 -7.70
N PHE A 124 -13.67 10.57 -6.95
CA PHE A 124 -12.71 9.64 -7.52
C PHE A 124 -13.39 8.37 -8.00
N SER A 125 -13.05 7.95 -9.23
CA SER A 125 -13.42 6.67 -9.82
C SER A 125 -12.17 5.99 -10.37
N GLY A 126 -11.92 4.77 -9.90
CA GLY A 126 -10.75 3.97 -10.25
C GLY A 126 -10.39 2.96 -9.17
N LYS A 127 -9.36 2.16 -9.42
CA LYS A 127 -8.84 1.17 -8.47
C LYS A 127 -7.43 1.55 -8.05
N ILE A 128 -7.25 1.83 -6.76
CA ILE A 128 -5.96 2.27 -6.22
C ILE A 128 -5.44 1.34 -5.14
N LYS A 129 -4.14 1.10 -5.18
CA LYS A 129 -3.33 0.55 -4.09
C LYS A 129 -2.29 1.57 -3.69
N VAL A 130 -2.26 1.90 -2.40
CA VAL A 130 -1.23 2.73 -1.77
C VAL A 130 -0.50 1.87 -0.75
N GLU A 131 0.82 1.92 -0.75
CA GLU A 131 1.64 1.12 0.15
C GLU A 131 2.81 1.94 0.68
N PHE A 132 2.99 1.89 1.98
CA PHE A 132 4.19 2.37 2.68
C PHE A 132 4.84 1.17 3.38
N ARG A 133 6.12 0.96 3.15
CA ARG A 133 6.91 -0.09 3.83
C ARG A 133 8.26 0.43 4.25
N ARG A 134 8.71 -0.01 5.42
CA ARG A 134 10.08 0.19 5.85
C ARG A 134 11.07 -0.32 4.79
N THR A 135 12.10 0.47 4.52
CA THR A 135 13.26 0.06 3.73
C THR A 135 14.43 -0.21 4.66
N LEU A 136 15.18 -1.26 4.38
CA LEU A 136 16.43 -1.60 5.08
C LEU A 136 17.58 -0.72 4.57
#